data_43e9c6af2761c3584c4bdb6f3ed1102f
#
_entry.id   43e9c6af2761c3584c4bdb6f3ed1102f
#
_cell.length_a   1.000
_cell.length_b   1.000
_cell.length_c   1.000
_cell.angle_alpha   90.00
_cell.angle_beta   90.00
_cell.angle_gamma   90.00
#
_symmetry.space_group_name_H-M   'P 1'
#
loop_
_entity.id
_entity.type
_entity.pdbx_description
1 polymer ?
#
loop_
_entity_poly.entity_id
_entity_poly.type
_entity_poly.pdbx_seq_one_letter_code
_entity_poly.pdbx_strand_id
1 'polypeptide(L)'
;MNTREITVKNEVGLHARPATYFIQKANEFKSGFWVEKEERRVNAKSLLGVLSLGIMTDTTVTLIADGSEETEAVDALAELIENLDE
;
A
#
# COMPACT_ATOMS: atom_id res chain seq x y z
N MET A 1 12.00 7.02 -9.09
CA MET A 1 11.31 5.92 -8.37
C MET A 1 11.66 5.94 -6.90
N ASN A 2 10.68 5.76 -6.05
CA ASN A 2 10.86 5.72 -4.60
C ASN A 2 10.24 4.43 -4.07
N THR A 3 10.99 3.68 -3.25
CA THR A 3 10.51 2.42 -2.69
C THR A 3 10.68 2.41 -1.18
N ARG A 4 9.81 1.67 -0.51
CA ARG A 4 9.90 1.50 0.94
C ARG A 4 9.28 0.18 1.36
N GLU A 5 10.03 -0.58 2.15
CA GLU A 5 9.47 -1.78 2.78
C GLU A 5 8.74 -1.39 4.06
N ILE A 6 7.60 -2.03 4.27
CA ILE A 6 6.85 -1.79 5.49
C ILE A 6 6.16 -3.09 5.90
N THR A 7 6.10 -3.33 7.22
CA THR A 7 5.42 -4.50 7.75
C THR A 7 4.04 -4.09 8.26
N VAL A 8 3.02 -4.79 7.78
CA VAL A 8 1.64 -4.51 8.17
C VAL A 8 1.40 -5.15 9.54
N LYS A 9 0.98 -4.35 10.52
CA LYS A 9 0.85 -4.81 11.91
C LYS A 9 -0.57 -4.83 12.42
N ASN A 10 -1.52 -4.24 11.71
CA ASN A 10 -2.90 -4.20 12.18
C ASN A 10 -3.54 -5.59 12.09
N GLU A 11 -4.60 -5.80 12.86
CA GLU A 11 -5.22 -7.10 13.05
C GLU A 11 -5.70 -7.76 11.76
N VAL A 12 -6.34 -7.00 10.88
CA VAL A 12 -6.95 -7.57 9.68
C VAL A 12 -6.10 -7.43 8.42
N GLY A 13 -4.91 -6.82 8.53
CA GLY A 13 -4.07 -6.60 7.37
C GLY A 13 -4.72 -5.61 6.40
N LEU A 14 -4.47 -5.77 5.10
CA LEU A 14 -5.07 -4.90 4.08
C LEU A 14 -6.29 -5.57 3.46
N HIS A 15 -7.32 -5.77 4.28
CA HIS A 15 -8.61 -6.30 3.86
C HIS A 15 -9.72 -5.35 4.30
N ALA A 16 -10.88 -5.48 3.70
CA ALA A 16 -12.07 -4.72 4.08
C ALA A 16 -11.78 -3.21 4.11
N ARG A 17 -12.07 -2.55 5.23
CA ARG A 17 -11.96 -1.10 5.35
C ARG A 17 -10.52 -0.60 5.21
N PRO A 18 -9.49 -1.23 5.82
CA PRO A 18 -8.11 -0.80 5.60
C PRO A 18 -7.70 -0.81 4.13
N ALA A 19 -8.13 -1.81 3.35
CA ALA A 19 -7.81 -1.85 1.92
C ALA A 19 -8.47 -0.68 1.20
N THR A 20 -9.69 -0.34 1.56
CA THR A 20 -10.39 0.81 0.98
C THR A 20 -9.66 2.11 1.28
N TYR A 21 -9.22 2.31 2.52
CA TYR A 21 -8.46 3.50 2.89
C TYR A 21 -7.15 3.58 2.10
N PHE A 22 -6.47 2.45 1.96
CA PHE A 22 -5.21 2.39 1.22
C PHE A 22 -5.42 2.83 -0.23
N ILE A 23 -6.43 2.27 -0.89
CA ILE A 23 -6.74 2.60 -2.29
C ILE A 23 -7.09 4.07 -2.45
N GLN A 24 -7.94 4.59 -1.56
CA GLN A 24 -8.36 6.00 -1.62
C GLN A 24 -7.16 6.93 -1.47
N LYS A 25 -6.27 6.63 -0.53
CA LYS A 25 -5.08 7.46 -0.32
C LYS A 25 -4.16 7.38 -1.53
N ALA A 26 -3.94 6.19 -2.08
CA ALA A 26 -3.06 6.01 -3.25
C ALA A 26 -3.58 6.80 -4.44
N ASN A 27 -4.89 6.89 -4.61
CA ASN A 27 -5.49 7.61 -5.74
C ASN A 27 -5.42 9.13 -5.61
N GLU A 28 -4.98 9.65 -4.46
CA GLU A 28 -4.78 11.09 -4.28
C GLU A 28 -3.51 11.59 -4.97
N PHE A 29 -2.61 10.69 -5.34
CA PHE A 29 -1.32 11.06 -5.90
C PHE A 29 -1.25 10.75 -7.38
N LYS A 30 -0.49 11.59 -8.11
CA LYS A 30 -0.40 11.47 -9.57
C LYS A 30 0.61 10.44 -10.03
N SER A 31 1.57 10.08 -9.19
CA SER A 31 2.57 9.09 -9.55
C SER A 31 1.94 7.73 -9.80
N GLY A 32 2.62 6.88 -10.57
CA GLY A 32 2.31 5.48 -10.62
C GLY A 32 2.61 4.89 -9.25
N PHE A 33 1.81 3.92 -8.81
CA PHE A 33 1.99 3.37 -7.47
C PHE A 33 1.73 1.87 -7.49
N TRP A 34 2.64 1.12 -6.89
CA TRP A 34 2.52 -0.34 -6.83
C TRP A 34 2.80 -0.82 -5.42
N VAL A 35 2.25 -1.98 -5.09
CA VAL A 35 2.59 -2.69 -3.87
C VAL A 35 3.02 -4.10 -4.25
N GLU A 36 4.11 -4.56 -3.66
CA GLU A 36 4.69 -5.85 -4.00
C GLU A 36 4.80 -6.72 -2.76
N LYS A 37 4.41 -7.98 -2.93
CA LYS A 37 4.53 -8.99 -1.88
C LYS A 37 5.02 -10.28 -2.55
N GLU A 38 6.14 -10.81 -2.07
CA GLU A 38 6.66 -12.10 -2.56
C GLU A 38 6.74 -12.15 -4.09
N GLU A 39 7.36 -11.14 -4.68
CA GLU A 39 7.57 -11.04 -6.12
C GLU A 39 6.32 -10.77 -6.94
N ARG A 40 5.15 -10.65 -6.31
CA ARG A 40 3.93 -10.23 -7.01
C ARG A 40 3.73 -8.74 -6.83
N ARG A 41 3.67 -8.03 -7.94
CA ARG A 41 3.49 -6.57 -7.94
C ARG A 41 2.12 -6.24 -8.52
N VAL A 42 1.35 -5.44 -7.81
CA VAL A 42 0.03 -5.03 -8.28
C VAL A 42 -0.10 -3.51 -8.21
N ASN A 43 -1.06 -2.99 -8.95
CA ASN A 43 -1.35 -1.55 -8.94
C ASN A 43 -1.97 -1.19 -7.59
N ALA A 44 -1.31 -0.31 -6.84
CA ALA A 44 -1.78 0.08 -5.50
C ALA A 44 -3.05 0.92 -5.56
N LYS A 45 -3.46 1.36 -6.75
CA LYS A 45 -4.70 2.13 -6.94
C LYS A 45 -5.88 1.24 -7.30
N SER A 46 -5.67 -0.07 -7.36
CA SER A 46 -6.70 -1.04 -7.71
C SER A 46 -7.08 -1.86 -6.47
N LEU A 47 -8.34 -1.77 -6.05
CA LEU A 47 -8.82 -2.53 -4.90
C LEU A 47 -8.66 -4.03 -5.12
N LEU A 48 -9.09 -4.52 -6.29
CA LEU A 48 -8.95 -5.93 -6.60
C LEU A 48 -7.50 -6.37 -6.60
N GLY A 49 -6.61 -5.53 -7.13
CA GLY A 49 -5.17 -5.83 -7.12
C GLY A 49 -4.63 -6.00 -5.71
N VAL A 50 -4.92 -5.03 -4.84
CA VAL A 50 -4.44 -5.08 -3.47
C VAL A 50 -5.02 -6.27 -2.71
N LEU A 51 -6.31 -6.51 -2.86
CA LEU A 51 -6.95 -7.65 -2.19
C LEU A 51 -6.38 -8.98 -2.66
N SER A 52 -5.98 -9.07 -3.93
CA SER A 52 -5.45 -10.31 -4.49
C SER A 52 -4.11 -10.73 -3.88
N LEU A 53 -3.40 -9.80 -3.23
CA LEU A 53 -2.13 -10.11 -2.59
C LEU A 53 -2.30 -10.85 -1.26
N GLY A 54 -3.48 -10.78 -0.65
CA GLY A 54 -3.71 -11.43 0.62
C GLY A 54 -2.81 -10.90 1.72
N ILE A 55 -2.67 -9.58 1.82
CA ILE A 55 -1.79 -8.97 2.82
C ILE A 55 -2.42 -9.06 4.20
N MET A 56 -1.80 -9.84 5.07
CA MET A 56 -2.30 -10.09 6.42
C MET A 56 -1.39 -9.43 7.44
N THR A 57 -1.76 -9.53 8.71
CA THR A 57 -0.91 -9.01 9.78
C THR A 57 0.47 -9.68 9.72
N ASP A 58 1.49 -8.92 10.06
CA ASP A 58 2.90 -9.35 10.03
C ASP A 58 3.46 -9.63 8.63
N THR A 59 2.75 -9.22 7.58
CA THR A 59 3.26 -9.33 6.22
C THR A 59 4.09 -8.11 5.88
N THR A 60 5.28 -8.32 5.30
CA THR A 60 6.12 -7.22 4.82
C THR A 60 5.84 -7.02 3.32
N VAL A 61 5.59 -5.79 2.95
CA VAL A 61 5.35 -5.41 1.56
C VAL A 61 6.28 -4.28 1.15
N THR A 62 6.49 -4.12 -0.15
CA THR A 62 7.26 -3.01 -0.69
C THR A 62 6.32 -2.06 -1.40
N LEU A 63 6.34 -0.80 -0.98
CA LEU A 63 5.60 0.27 -1.65
C LEU A 63 6.51 0.90 -2.68
N ILE A 64 6.00 1.07 -3.91
CA ILE A 64 6.79 1.59 -5.02
C ILE A 64 6.00 2.71 -5.68
N ALA A 65 6.61 3.89 -5.79
CA ALA A 65 6.00 5.02 -6.48
C ALA A 65 6.97 5.56 -7.52
N ASP A 66 6.46 5.97 -8.67
CA ASP A 66 7.28 6.48 -9.76
C ASP A 66 6.56 7.64 -10.43
N GLY A 67 7.22 8.79 -10.49
CA GLY A 67 6.68 9.98 -11.11
C GLY A 67 6.58 11.15 -10.16
N SER A 68 5.76 12.14 -10.52
CA SER A 68 5.55 13.30 -9.67
C SER A 68 4.89 12.86 -8.36
N GLU A 69 5.26 13.49 -7.26
CA GLU A 69 4.71 13.20 -5.94
C GLU A 69 5.09 11.81 -5.40
N GLU A 70 6.11 11.16 -5.98
CA GLU A 70 6.45 9.80 -5.56
C GLU A 70 6.88 9.71 -4.09
N THR A 71 7.62 10.68 -3.60
CA THR A 71 8.06 10.69 -2.21
C THR A 71 6.87 10.89 -1.26
N GLU A 72 6.02 11.85 -1.57
CA GLU A 72 4.83 12.11 -0.77
C GLU A 72 3.89 10.90 -0.76
N ALA A 73 3.77 10.23 -1.91
CA ALA A 73 2.91 9.06 -2.01
C ALA A 73 3.39 7.92 -1.12
N VAL A 74 4.68 7.60 -1.20
CA VAL A 74 5.25 6.53 -0.38
C VAL A 74 5.12 6.85 1.11
N ASP A 75 5.45 8.11 1.48
CA ASP A 75 5.36 8.52 2.88
C ASP A 75 3.93 8.45 3.40
N ALA A 76 2.96 8.91 2.60
CA ALA A 76 1.57 8.93 3.03
C ALA A 76 1.01 7.53 3.21
N LEU A 77 1.33 6.61 2.30
CA LEU A 77 0.85 5.24 2.39
C LEU A 77 1.53 4.48 3.52
N ALA A 78 2.82 4.71 3.74
CA ALA A 78 3.52 4.10 4.87
C ALA A 78 2.91 4.57 6.20
N GLU A 79 2.65 5.86 6.31
CA GLU A 79 2.04 6.41 7.51
C GLU A 79 0.64 5.85 7.74
N LEU A 80 -0.14 5.71 6.68
CA LEU A 80 -1.48 5.16 6.79
C LEU A 80 -1.42 3.72 7.33
N ILE A 81 -0.52 2.90 6.80
CA ILE A 81 -0.39 1.52 7.25
C ILE A 81 0.05 1.45 8.71
N GLU A 82 1.00 2.32 9.11
CA GLU A 82 1.50 2.34 10.48
C GLU A 82 0.44 2.76 11.49
N ASN A 83 -0.57 3.49 11.06
CA ASN A 83 -1.61 4.03 11.94
C ASN A 83 -2.94 3.30 11.84
N LEU A 84 -2.98 2.14 11.18
CA LEU A 84 -4.21 1.37 11.10
C LEU A 84 -4.57 0.77 12.45
N ASP A 85 -5.84 0.90 12.83
CA ASP A 85 -6.36 0.40 14.11
C ASP A 85 -7.09 -0.94 13.98
N GLU A 86 -7.47 -1.32 12.79
CA GLU A 86 -8.27 -2.52 12.55
C GLU A 86 -7.44 -3.75 12.26
#